data_373519cdd69ddae1edc8f966af843b10
#
_entry.id   373519cdd69ddae1edc8f966af843b10
#
_cell.length_a   1.000
_cell.length_b   1.000
_cell.length_c   1.000
_cell.angle_alpha   90.00
_cell.angle_beta   90.00
_cell.angle_gamma   90.00
#
_symmetry.space_group_name_H-M   'P 1'
#
loop_
_entity.id
_entity.type
_entity.pdbx_description
1 polymer ?
#
loop_
_entity_poly.entity_id
_entity_poly.type
_entity_poly.pdbx_seq_one_letter_code
_entity_poly.pdbx_strand_id
1 'polypeptide(L)'
;MTSRHEQHWLRTYAAETYRGIGAIVDLGCFLGATTISLAEGLALNSRARQQQVHAYDLFTWDERFELWAKGKEVEGCFTVDGSFLPEFLKRTEKWRDCIVVHEEDLTQAQWQDSAIEFLLVDAMKSPETASAILRGFFPYLLPGQSYVAQQDFAHCYTPWIHLIAFRLRDYFSVVADVPGSGTTVF
;
A
#
# COMPACT_ATOMS: atom_id res chain seq x y z
N MET A 1 -5.71 10.28 -1.04
CA MET A 1 -6.51 9.45 -1.98
C MET A 1 -5.67 9.20 -3.21
N THR A 2 -5.62 7.95 -3.64
CA THR A 2 -4.84 7.51 -4.80
C THR A 2 -5.27 8.20 -6.09
N SER A 3 -4.37 8.89 -6.77
CA SER A 3 -4.67 9.57 -8.02
C SER A 3 -4.80 8.56 -9.18
N ARG A 4 -5.44 8.97 -10.30
CA ARG A 4 -5.49 8.11 -11.50
C ARG A 4 -4.11 7.81 -12.08
N HIS A 5 -3.16 8.73 -11.94
CA HIS A 5 -1.79 8.53 -12.39
C HIS A 5 -1.08 7.48 -11.54
N GLU A 6 -1.28 7.52 -10.23
CA GLU A 6 -0.74 6.53 -9.31
C GLU A 6 -1.34 5.13 -9.53
N GLN A 7 -2.67 5.04 -9.72
CA GLN A 7 -3.32 3.78 -10.10
C GLN A 7 -2.73 3.21 -11.39
N HIS A 8 -2.54 4.06 -12.41
CA HIS A 8 -1.92 3.65 -13.67
C HIS A 8 -0.47 3.18 -13.46
N TRP A 9 0.31 3.90 -12.66
CA TRP A 9 1.70 3.53 -12.35
C TRP A 9 1.77 2.18 -11.66
N LEU A 10 0.96 1.96 -10.61
CA LEU A 10 0.90 0.70 -9.87
C LEU A 10 0.52 -0.49 -10.77
N ARG A 11 -0.50 -0.29 -11.62
CA ARG A 11 -0.91 -1.29 -12.59
C ARG A 11 0.21 -1.62 -13.58
N THR A 12 0.88 -0.61 -14.13
CA THR A 12 1.99 -0.79 -15.07
C THR A 12 3.17 -1.50 -14.40
N TYR A 13 3.53 -1.09 -13.19
CA TYR A 13 4.55 -1.77 -12.40
C TYR A 13 4.25 -3.26 -12.24
N ALA A 14 3.06 -3.60 -11.76
CA ALA A 14 2.67 -4.99 -11.52
C ALA A 14 2.59 -5.82 -12.82
N ALA A 15 2.19 -5.21 -13.96
CA ALA A 15 2.11 -5.88 -15.25
C ALA A 15 3.47 -6.11 -15.91
N GLU A 16 4.38 -5.14 -15.86
CA GLU A 16 5.56 -5.10 -16.71
C GLU A 16 6.88 -5.25 -15.94
N THR A 17 6.97 -4.70 -14.73
CA THR A 17 8.21 -4.61 -13.95
C THR A 17 8.32 -5.72 -12.91
N TYR A 18 7.23 -6.02 -12.23
CA TYR A 18 7.19 -7.06 -11.19
C TYR A 18 7.58 -8.44 -11.74
N ARG A 19 8.51 -9.11 -11.07
CA ARG A 19 9.14 -10.36 -11.52
C ARG A 19 8.58 -11.60 -10.85
N GLY A 20 7.88 -11.45 -9.72
CA GLY A 20 7.34 -12.56 -8.94
C GLY A 20 8.38 -13.27 -8.06
N ILE A 21 9.48 -12.60 -7.70
CA ILE A 21 10.54 -13.15 -6.83
C ILE A 21 10.29 -12.92 -5.35
N GLY A 22 9.25 -12.17 -5.02
CA GLY A 22 8.78 -11.87 -3.67
C GLY A 22 7.34 -11.37 -3.72
N ALA A 23 6.72 -11.18 -2.56
CA ALA A 23 5.34 -10.74 -2.45
C ALA A 23 5.13 -9.28 -2.88
N ILE A 24 3.89 -8.96 -3.26
CA ILE A 24 3.37 -7.58 -3.31
C ILE A 24 2.61 -7.33 -2.01
N VAL A 25 2.99 -6.30 -1.27
CA VAL A 25 2.37 -5.92 0.01
C VAL A 25 1.87 -4.48 -0.08
N ASP A 26 0.59 -4.26 0.26
CA ASP A 26 -0.11 -2.98 0.23
C ASP A 26 -0.55 -2.63 1.66
N LEU A 27 0.17 -1.70 2.31
CA LEU A 27 -0.06 -1.28 3.69
C LEU A 27 -0.90 -0.01 3.75
N GLY A 28 -2.11 -0.11 4.32
CA GLY A 28 -3.11 0.96 4.35
C GLY A 28 -3.95 0.98 3.08
N CYS A 29 -4.47 -0.19 2.69
CA CYS A 29 -5.18 -0.37 1.41
C CYS A 29 -6.54 0.34 1.35
N PHE A 30 -7.09 0.80 2.48
CA PHE A 30 -8.36 1.53 2.60
C PHE A 30 -9.48 0.85 1.81
N LEU A 31 -10.12 1.57 0.87
CA LEU A 31 -11.21 1.05 0.03
C LEU A 31 -10.72 0.32 -1.25
N GLY A 32 -9.44 -0.04 -1.31
CA GLY A 32 -8.87 -0.97 -2.28
C GLY A 32 -8.41 -0.35 -3.61
N ALA A 33 -8.30 0.96 -3.75
CA ALA A 33 -7.91 1.58 -5.03
C ALA A 33 -6.48 1.17 -5.47
N THR A 34 -5.55 1.10 -4.56
CA THR A 34 -4.15 0.64 -4.76
C THR A 34 -4.11 -0.86 -5.02
N THR A 35 -4.78 -1.63 -4.16
CA THR A 35 -4.89 -3.09 -4.25
C THR A 35 -5.47 -3.54 -5.59
N ILE A 36 -6.58 -2.92 -6.05
CA ILE A 36 -7.19 -3.21 -7.34
C ILE A 36 -6.21 -2.92 -8.49
N SER A 37 -5.51 -1.78 -8.43
CA SER A 37 -4.55 -1.41 -9.47
C SER A 37 -3.40 -2.41 -9.58
N LEU A 38 -2.87 -2.87 -8.45
CA LEU A 38 -1.84 -3.92 -8.39
C LEU A 38 -2.38 -5.27 -8.88
N ALA A 39 -3.59 -5.66 -8.47
CA ALA A 39 -4.22 -6.90 -8.89
C ALA A 39 -4.54 -6.91 -10.40
N GLU A 40 -5.00 -5.79 -10.96
CA GLU A 40 -5.20 -5.63 -12.40
C GLU A 40 -3.91 -5.81 -13.20
N GLY A 41 -2.82 -5.20 -12.72
CA GLY A 41 -1.51 -5.36 -13.34
C GLY A 41 -1.00 -6.79 -13.24
N LEU A 42 -1.13 -7.40 -12.05
CA LEU A 42 -0.73 -8.78 -11.80
C LEU A 42 -1.44 -9.77 -12.72
N ALA A 43 -2.74 -9.58 -12.97
CA ALA A 43 -3.51 -10.42 -13.91
C ALA A 43 -3.00 -10.35 -15.37
N LEU A 44 -2.32 -9.28 -15.74
CA LEU A 44 -1.69 -9.13 -17.07
C LEU A 44 -0.26 -9.71 -17.11
N ASN A 45 0.36 -9.96 -15.96
CA ASN A 45 1.73 -10.43 -15.85
C ASN A 45 1.81 -11.94 -15.98
N SER A 46 2.23 -12.42 -17.15
CA SER A 46 2.35 -13.86 -17.41
C SER A 46 3.41 -14.57 -16.56
N ARG A 47 4.40 -13.83 -16.03
CA ARG A 47 5.51 -14.36 -15.21
C ARG A 47 5.10 -14.61 -13.75
N ALA A 48 4.04 -13.97 -13.28
CA ALA A 48 3.68 -13.92 -11.87
C ALA A 48 2.21 -14.31 -11.59
N ARG A 49 1.65 -15.21 -12.41
CA ARG A 49 0.23 -15.62 -12.35
C ARG A 49 -0.21 -16.27 -11.04
N GLN A 50 0.73 -16.79 -10.25
CA GLN A 50 0.45 -17.44 -8.96
C GLN A 50 0.71 -16.52 -7.77
N GLN A 51 1.15 -15.29 -8.02
CA GLN A 51 1.40 -14.32 -6.98
C GLN A 51 0.13 -13.60 -6.57
N GLN A 52 0.12 -13.09 -5.34
CA GLN A 52 -1.02 -12.40 -4.75
C GLN A 52 -0.59 -11.02 -4.23
N VAL A 53 -1.57 -10.14 -4.08
CA VAL A 53 -1.43 -8.86 -3.40
C VAL A 53 -1.90 -9.05 -1.96
N HIS A 54 -1.03 -8.82 -1.00
CA HIS A 54 -1.34 -8.87 0.43
C HIS A 54 -1.76 -7.47 0.89
N ALA A 55 -3.06 -7.29 1.12
CA ALA A 55 -3.67 -6.01 1.48
C ALA A 55 -3.90 -5.94 2.99
N TYR A 56 -3.26 -4.96 3.64
CA TYR A 56 -3.31 -4.74 5.08
C TYR A 56 -4.07 -3.47 5.41
N ASP A 57 -5.02 -3.54 6.30
CA ASP A 57 -5.70 -2.40 6.92
C ASP A 57 -6.35 -2.83 8.24
N LEU A 58 -6.66 -1.88 9.11
CA LEU A 58 -7.49 -2.12 10.28
C LEU A 58 -8.97 -2.22 9.90
N PHE A 59 -9.33 -1.72 8.71
CA PHE A 59 -10.70 -1.64 8.17
C PHE A 59 -11.71 -0.97 9.09
N THR A 60 -11.25 -0.09 9.97
CA THR A 60 -12.09 0.69 10.87
C THR A 60 -12.26 2.12 10.37
N TRP A 61 -13.51 2.58 10.27
CA TRP A 61 -13.82 3.94 9.81
C TRP A 61 -13.48 4.97 10.87
N ASP A 62 -12.48 5.80 10.60
CA ASP A 62 -12.03 6.84 11.51
C ASP A 62 -12.83 8.15 11.29
N GLU A 63 -13.09 8.91 12.35
CA GLU A 63 -13.78 10.20 12.29
C GLU A 63 -13.13 11.16 11.27
N ARG A 64 -11.82 11.10 11.11
CA ARG A 64 -11.07 11.91 10.13
C ARG A 64 -11.50 11.63 8.69
N PHE A 65 -12.05 10.45 8.41
CA PHE A 65 -12.54 10.09 7.08
C PHE A 65 -13.87 10.75 6.73
N GLU A 66 -14.65 11.21 7.71
CA GLU A 66 -15.92 11.93 7.48
C GLU A 66 -15.71 13.19 6.64
N LEU A 67 -14.70 14.00 7.01
CA LEU A 67 -14.37 15.21 6.25
C LEU A 67 -13.89 14.88 4.83
N TRP A 68 -13.11 13.82 4.69
CA TRP A 68 -12.62 13.35 3.40
C TRP A 68 -13.76 12.77 2.53
N ALA A 69 -14.74 12.09 3.13
CA ALA A 69 -15.86 11.45 2.43
C ALA A 69 -16.86 12.47 1.88
N LYS A 70 -16.90 13.67 2.45
CA LYS A 70 -17.88 14.71 2.09
C LYS A 70 -17.88 14.99 0.58
N GLY A 71 -19.07 14.92 -0.03
CA GLY A 71 -19.27 15.10 -1.48
C GLY A 71 -18.83 13.90 -2.33
N LYS A 72 -18.49 12.76 -1.73
CA LYS A 72 -18.08 11.54 -2.44
C LYS A 72 -19.12 10.44 -2.30
N GLU A 73 -19.00 9.42 -3.15
CA GLU A 73 -19.88 8.24 -3.19
C GLU A 73 -20.05 7.54 -1.83
N VAL A 74 -19.04 7.65 -0.97
CA VAL A 74 -19.01 6.98 0.33
C VAL A 74 -19.46 7.87 1.50
N GLU A 75 -19.95 9.08 1.23
CA GLU A 75 -20.49 9.97 2.28
C GLU A 75 -21.67 9.31 2.98
N GLY A 76 -21.59 9.18 4.32
CA GLY A 76 -22.63 8.57 5.14
C GLY A 76 -22.80 7.06 4.98
N CYS A 77 -21.89 6.38 4.27
CA CYS A 77 -21.96 4.91 4.10
C CYS A 77 -21.44 4.14 5.31
N PHE A 78 -20.64 4.78 6.17
CA PHE A 78 -19.99 4.13 7.30
C PHE A 78 -20.30 4.89 8.60
N THR A 79 -20.18 4.19 9.73
CA THR A 79 -20.24 4.78 11.07
C THR A 79 -18.84 4.85 11.66
N VAL A 80 -18.53 5.87 12.43
CA VAL A 80 -17.27 5.96 13.18
C VAL A 80 -17.09 4.70 14.01
N ASP A 81 -15.88 4.18 14.04
CA ASP A 81 -15.50 2.88 14.64
C ASP A 81 -16.16 1.64 13.99
N GLY A 82 -16.98 1.82 12.94
CA GLY A 82 -17.54 0.72 12.17
C GLY A 82 -16.56 0.17 11.16
N SER A 83 -16.71 -1.11 10.79
CA SER A 83 -15.86 -1.75 9.78
C SER A 83 -16.29 -1.37 8.37
N PHE A 84 -15.33 -1.01 7.51
CA PHE A 84 -15.52 -0.86 6.06
C PHE A 84 -15.00 -2.07 5.25
N LEU A 85 -14.56 -3.13 5.91
CA LEU A 85 -14.11 -4.36 5.26
C LEU A 85 -15.14 -4.93 4.26
N PRO A 86 -16.46 -4.96 4.56
CA PRO A 86 -17.44 -5.45 3.58
C PRO A 86 -17.45 -4.65 2.27
N GLU A 87 -17.24 -3.34 2.32
CA GLU A 87 -17.16 -2.51 1.11
C GLU A 87 -15.85 -2.75 0.35
N PHE A 88 -14.72 -2.92 1.06
CA PHE A 88 -13.45 -3.33 0.45
C PHE A 88 -13.60 -4.66 -0.30
N LEU A 89 -14.17 -5.69 0.33
CA LEU A 89 -14.40 -7.00 -0.26
C LEU A 89 -15.30 -6.93 -1.49
N LYS A 90 -16.36 -6.13 -1.43
CA LYS A 90 -17.27 -5.88 -2.57
C LYS A 90 -16.53 -5.22 -3.74
N ARG A 91 -15.70 -4.21 -3.49
CA ARG A 91 -14.93 -3.50 -4.53
C ARG A 91 -13.88 -4.38 -5.18
N THR A 92 -13.26 -5.25 -4.39
CA THR A 92 -12.18 -6.15 -4.81
C THR A 92 -12.68 -7.51 -5.32
N GLU A 93 -13.98 -7.79 -5.26
CA GLU A 93 -14.61 -9.09 -5.58
C GLU A 93 -14.10 -9.71 -6.89
N LYS A 94 -13.96 -8.90 -7.93
CA LYS A 94 -13.45 -9.35 -9.24
C LYS A 94 -12.04 -9.95 -9.16
N TRP A 95 -11.25 -9.55 -8.17
CA TRP A 95 -9.83 -9.88 -8.01
C TRP A 95 -9.55 -10.72 -6.77
N ARG A 96 -10.60 -11.25 -6.13
CA ARG A 96 -10.51 -11.97 -4.85
C ARG A 96 -9.51 -13.12 -4.85
N ASP A 97 -9.34 -13.81 -5.99
CA ASP A 97 -8.45 -14.98 -6.08
C ASP A 97 -6.96 -14.59 -6.10
N CYS A 98 -6.64 -13.32 -6.36
CA CYS A 98 -5.29 -12.79 -6.32
C CYS A 98 -5.05 -11.75 -5.21
N ILE A 99 -5.96 -11.64 -4.23
CA ILE A 99 -5.82 -10.73 -3.09
C ILE A 99 -5.94 -11.55 -1.80
N VAL A 100 -4.98 -11.37 -0.91
CA VAL A 100 -5.01 -11.87 0.46
C VAL A 100 -5.26 -10.67 1.38
N VAL A 101 -6.35 -10.73 2.14
CA VAL A 101 -6.77 -9.63 3.04
C VAL A 101 -6.29 -9.90 4.45
N HIS A 102 -5.63 -8.92 5.05
CA HIS A 102 -5.17 -8.93 6.43
C HIS A 102 -5.86 -7.78 7.18
N GLU A 103 -6.87 -8.14 7.99
CA GLU A 103 -7.52 -7.20 8.92
C GLU A 103 -6.67 -7.12 10.19
N GLU A 104 -5.67 -6.23 10.18
CA GLU A 104 -4.66 -6.15 11.23
C GLU A 104 -4.27 -4.70 11.55
N ASP A 105 -3.99 -4.44 12.84
CA ASP A 105 -3.35 -3.20 13.27
C ASP A 105 -1.87 -3.23 12.88
N LEU A 106 -1.46 -2.32 12.00
CA LEU A 106 -0.08 -2.21 11.51
C LEU A 106 0.94 -1.85 12.59
N THR A 107 0.50 -1.43 13.79
CA THR A 107 1.40 -1.29 14.95
C THR A 107 1.81 -2.64 15.54
N GLN A 108 1.07 -3.71 15.24
CA GLN A 108 1.30 -5.07 15.74
C GLN A 108 1.61 -6.07 14.63
N ALA A 109 1.23 -5.76 13.38
CA ALA A 109 1.39 -6.64 12.24
C ALA A 109 2.87 -6.98 11.97
N GLN A 110 3.12 -8.23 11.63
CA GLN A 110 4.44 -8.75 11.30
C GLN A 110 4.35 -9.57 10.02
N TRP A 111 5.16 -9.25 9.04
CA TRP A 111 5.31 -10.12 7.89
C TRP A 111 6.03 -11.40 8.28
N GLN A 112 5.50 -12.55 7.91
CA GLN A 112 6.05 -13.87 8.30
C GLN A 112 6.23 -14.81 7.12
N ASP A 113 6.03 -14.30 5.90
CA ASP A 113 6.11 -15.09 4.68
C ASP A 113 7.46 -14.85 3.96
N SER A 114 7.49 -15.09 2.69
CA SER A 114 8.63 -14.97 1.79
C SER A 114 9.20 -13.54 1.72
N ALA A 115 10.19 -13.32 0.86
CA ALA A 115 10.68 -11.99 0.57
C ALA A 115 9.58 -11.07 0.01
N ILE A 116 9.71 -9.76 0.22
CA ILE A 116 8.84 -8.73 -0.36
C ILE A 116 9.55 -8.12 -1.56
N GLU A 117 8.98 -8.22 -2.76
CA GLU A 117 9.49 -7.55 -3.96
C GLU A 117 8.94 -6.13 -4.12
N PHE A 118 7.68 -5.92 -3.75
CA PHE A 118 7.05 -4.61 -3.79
C PHE A 118 6.31 -4.30 -2.49
N LEU A 119 6.66 -3.19 -1.87
CA LEU A 119 6.02 -2.69 -0.65
C LEU A 119 5.41 -1.32 -0.92
N LEU A 120 4.08 -1.22 -0.96
CA LEU A 120 3.37 0.04 -0.94
C LEU A 120 3.08 0.44 0.51
N VAL A 121 3.40 1.68 0.87
CA VAL A 121 3.23 2.20 2.23
C VAL A 121 2.39 3.46 2.21
N ASP A 122 1.11 3.34 2.56
CA ASP A 122 0.17 4.46 2.80
C ASP A 122 -0.30 4.51 4.27
N ALA A 123 0.51 4.01 5.18
CA ALA A 123 0.11 3.79 6.57
C ALA A 123 1.02 4.45 7.61
N MET A 124 2.11 5.10 7.22
CA MET A 124 3.01 5.79 8.17
C MET A 124 2.41 7.11 8.68
N LYS A 125 1.19 7.07 9.20
CA LYS A 125 0.46 8.27 9.66
C LYS A 125 0.84 8.72 11.08
N SER A 126 1.64 7.92 11.80
CA SER A 126 2.25 8.28 13.09
C SER A 126 3.68 7.72 13.19
N PRO A 127 4.54 8.26 14.10
CA PRO A 127 5.87 7.71 14.36
C PRO A 127 5.83 6.26 14.86
N GLU A 128 4.80 5.88 15.62
CA GLU A 128 4.60 4.53 16.16
C GLU A 128 4.36 3.54 15.02
N THR A 129 3.39 3.85 14.15
CA THR A 129 3.08 3.00 12.99
C THR A 129 4.27 2.92 12.03
N ALA A 130 4.96 4.05 11.78
CA ALA A 130 6.16 4.06 10.95
C ALA A 130 7.25 3.14 11.53
N SER A 131 7.49 3.19 12.84
CA SER A 131 8.47 2.33 13.52
C SER A 131 8.08 0.85 13.48
N ALA A 132 6.79 0.54 13.58
CA ALA A 132 6.29 -0.83 13.50
C ALA A 132 6.46 -1.40 12.08
N ILE A 133 6.09 -0.64 11.05
CA ILE A 133 6.26 -1.04 9.65
C ILE A 133 7.73 -1.28 9.32
N LEU A 134 8.64 -0.41 9.78
CA LEU A 134 10.07 -0.59 9.58
C LEU A 134 10.59 -1.90 10.20
N ARG A 135 10.10 -2.28 11.37
CA ARG A 135 10.51 -3.54 12.02
C ARG A 135 9.83 -4.76 11.45
N GLY A 136 8.54 -4.63 11.07
CA GLY A 136 7.72 -5.76 10.66
C GLY A 136 7.87 -6.16 9.20
N PHE A 137 8.21 -5.23 8.31
CA PHE A 137 8.17 -5.46 6.86
C PHE A 137 9.50 -5.21 6.15
N PHE A 138 10.25 -4.17 6.51
CA PHE A 138 11.51 -3.81 5.82
C PHE A 138 12.60 -4.88 5.86
N PRO A 139 12.74 -5.72 6.93
CA PRO A 139 13.73 -6.80 6.93
C PRO A 139 13.53 -7.87 5.84
N TYR A 140 12.36 -7.92 5.24
CA TYR A 140 12.01 -8.88 4.19
C TYR A 140 12.21 -8.35 2.77
N LEU A 141 12.67 -7.10 2.63
CA LEU A 141 13.01 -6.52 1.33
C LEU A 141 14.28 -7.18 0.76
N LEU A 142 14.28 -7.45 -0.53
CA LEU A 142 15.40 -8.02 -1.26
C LEU A 142 16.40 -6.91 -1.66
N PRO A 143 17.62 -6.90 -1.15
CA PRO A 143 18.61 -5.87 -1.50
C PRO A 143 18.83 -5.75 -3.02
N GLY A 144 18.70 -4.53 -3.54
CA GLY A 144 18.86 -4.21 -4.96
C GLY A 144 17.78 -4.79 -5.88
N GLN A 145 16.69 -5.31 -5.33
CA GLN A 145 15.63 -5.97 -6.10
C GLN A 145 14.21 -5.54 -5.71
N SER A 146 13.99 -5.12 -4.46
CA SER A 146 12.69 -4.65 -4.01
C SER A 146 12.48 -3.18 -4.32
N TYR A 147 11.22 -2.80 -4.46
CA TYR A 147 10.78 -1.41 -4.56
C TYR A 147 9.88 -1.07 -3.37
N VAL A 148 10.07 0.11 -2.83
CA VAL A 148 9.22 0.68 -1.79
C VAL A 148 8.55 1.92 -2.34
N ALA A 149 7.23 1.87 -2.53
CA ALA A 149 6.42 3.02 -2.92
C ALA A 149 5.89 3.70 -1.65
N GLN A 150 6.53 4.80 -1.26
CA GLN A 150 6.14 5.58 -0.09
C GLN A 150 5.12 6.63 -0.51
N GLN A 151 3.86 6.37 -0.27
CA GLN A 151 2.78 7.36 -0.38
C GLN A 151 2.95 8.41 0.72
N ASP A 152 2.41 9.59 0.56
CA ASP A 152 2.63 10.73 1.47
C ASP A 152 4.08 11.25 1.58
N PHE A 153 5.01 10.79 0.75
CA PHE A 153 6.38 11.28 0.82
C PHE A 153 6.46 12.80 0.62
N ALA A 154 5.64 13.33 -0.27
CA ALA A 154 5.57 14.78 -0.51
C ALA A 154 4.69 15.54 0.50
N HIS A 155 4.12 14.89 1.52
CA HIS A 155 3.27 15.52 2.51
C HIS A 155 4.07 16.15 3.64
N CYS A 156 3.77 17.42 3.96
CA CYS A 156 4.41 18.15 5.05
C CYS A 156 3.97 17.71 6.45
N TYR A 157 2.88 16.93 6.55
CA TYR A 157 2.32 16.50 7.84
C TYR A 157 2.99 15.26 8.44
N THR A 158 3.85 14.58 7.68
CA THR A 158 4.50 13.32 8.06
C THR A 158 6.03 13.43 8.03
N PRO A 159 6.65 14.39 8.79
CA PRO A 159 8.08 14.66 8.67
C PRO A 159 8.98 13.48 9.07
N TRP A 160 8.48 12.54 9.87
CA TRP A 160 9.20 11.31 10.21
C TRP A 160 9.50 10.44 8.99
N ILE A 161 8.69 10.47 7.93
CA ILE A 161 8.95 9.74 6.68
C ILE A 161 10.25 10.23 6.06
N HIS A 162 10.45 11.56 5.99
CA HIS A 162 11.69 12.15 5.49
C HIS A 162 12.91 11.82 6.37
N LEU A 163 12.72 11.82 7.70
CA LEU A 163 13.79 11.44 8.62
C LEU A 163 14.20 9.98 8.45
N ILE A 164 13.22 9.09 8.24
CA ILE A 164 13.45 7.68 7.94
C ILE A 164 14.22 7.54 6.62
N ALA A 165 13.74 8.17 5.55
CA ALA A 165 14.39 8.13 4.25
C ALA A 165 15.83 8.66 4.32
N PHE A 166 16.06 9.78 5.03
CA PHE A 166 17.41 10.31 5.26
C PHE A 166 18.32 9.33 6.00
N ARG A 167 17.82 8.64 7.03
CA ARG A 167 18.58 7.63 7.77
C ARG A 167 18.89 6.38 6.96
N LEU A 168 18.01 6.04 6.05
CA LEU A 168 18.14 4.87 5.19
C LEU A 168 18.75 5.18 3.80
N ARG A 169 19.21 6.40 3.55
CA ARG A 169 19.72 6.87 2.24
C ARG A 169 20.87 6.04 1.66
N ASP A 170 21.63 5.35 2.53
CA ASP A 170 22.72 4.48 2.09
C ASP A 170 22.23 3.11 1.59
N TYR A 171 20.94 2.80 1.84
CA TYR A 171 20.30 1.54 1.46
C TYR A 171 19.22 1.72 0.39
N PHE A 172 18.68 2.93 0.24
CA PHE A 172 17.60 3.24 -0.68
C PHE A 172 17.98 4.40 -1.60
N SER A 173 17.76 4.22 -2.89
CA SER A 173 17.87 5.28 -3.90
C SER A 173 16.50 5.56 -4.50
N VAL A 174 16.24 6.84 -4.80
CA VAL A 174 15.01 7.21 -5.52
C VAL A 174 15.05 6.64 -6.92
N VAL A 175 14.00 5.90 -7.28
CA VAL A 175 13.83 5.28 -8.60
C VAL A 175 12.82 6.07 -9.44
N ALA A 176 11.74 6.54 -8.83
CA ALA A 176 10.72 7.33 -9.51
C ALA A 176 9.94 8.22 -8.54
N ASP A 177 9.48 9.36 -9.03
CA ASP A 177 8.38 10.12 -8.46
C ASP A 177 7.14 9.86 -9.29
N VAL A 178 6.04 9.45 -8.65
CA VAL A 178 4.81 9.13 -9.35
C VAL A 178 4.09 10.44 -9.73
N PRO A 179 3.92 10.75 -11.01
CA PRO A 179 3.33 12.02 -11.45
C PRO A 179 1.92 12.25 -10.87
N GLY A 180 1.64 13.46 -10.38
CA GLY A 180 0.33 13.84 -9.86
C GLY A 180 -0.09 13.11 -8.57
N SER A 181 0.89 12.57 -7.83
CA SER A 181 0.69 12.00 -6.49
C SER A 181 1.74 12.52 -5.52
N GLY A 182 1.61 12.16 -4.24
CA GLY A 182 2.63 12.40 -3.22
C GLY A 182 3.59 11.22 -3.03
N THR A 183 3.63 10.29 -3.98
CA THR A 183 4.34 9.01 -3.87
C THR A 183 5.71 9.06 -4.51
N THR A 184 6.73 8.73 -3.73
CA THR A 184 8.09 8.49 -4.20
C THR A 184 8.42 7.02 -4.09
N VAL A 185 9.08 6.46 -5.10
CA VAL A 185 9.49 5.05 -5.17
C VAL A 185 11.00 4.95 -5.01
N PHE A 186 11.39 4.06 -4.14
CA PHE A 186 12.77 3.74 -3.80
C PHE A 186 13.12 2.32 -4.21
#